data_d2829caef0d38760bb98e56601a9c570
#
_entry.id   d2829caef0d38760bb98e56601a9c570
#
_cell.length_a   1.000
_cell.length_b   1.000
_cell.length_c   1.000
_cell.angle_alpha   90.00
_cell.angle_beta   90.00
_cell.angle_gamma   90.00
#
_symmetry.space_group_name_H-M   'P 1'
#
loop_
_entity.id
_entity.type
_entity.pdbx_description
1 polymer ?
#
loop_
_entity_poly.entity_id
_entity_poly.type
_entity_poly.pdbx_seq_one_letter_code
_entity_poly.pdbx_strand_id
1 'polypeptide(L)'
;WRAYARGWLWRPLLDVPRMQLLAIAQRDGLQWIDDPSNADAAFDRNFLRNRVLPILRERWPQAAAGLARSATLSAQAADLLQAEDTAGLAAARLDAHRLRVDALLQQPAARRARVLRQWIAELELPPLPGAGIAYIESKLLPARGDAQACFEWAGARVQRWRGLLHAG
;
A
#
# COMPACT_ATOMS: atom_id res chain seq x y z
N TRP A 1 -0.21 -0.72 -17.50
CA TRP A 1 -1.60 -1.09 -17.19
C TRP A 1 -1.76 -1.26 -15.67
N ARG A 2 -2.83 -0.79 -15.11
CA ARG A 2 -3.20 -0.98 -13.71
C ARG A 2 -4.63 -1.50 -13.64
N ALA A 3 -4.89 -2.49 -12.81
CA ALA A 3 -6.26 -2.91 -12.50
C ALA A 3 -7.01 -1.75 -11.83
N TYR A 4 -8.22 -1.45 -12.29
CA TYR A 4 -9.05 -0.38 -11.75
C TYR A 4 -10.52 -0.75 -11.86
N ALA A 5 -11.22 -0.82 -10.76
CA ALA A 5 -12.59 -1.30 -10.68
C ALA A 5 -12.77 -2.67 -11.42
N ARG A 6 -13.69 -2.75 -12.38
CA ARG A 6 -13.93 -3.96 -13.19
C ARG A 6 -13.13 -3.99 -14.51
N GLY A 7 -12.06 -3.21 -14.62
CA GLY A 7 -11.30 -3.08 -15.88
C GLY A 7 -9.84 -2.71 -15.65
N TRP A 8 -9.27 -2.06 -16.65
CA TRP A 8 -7.88 -1.65 -16.65
C TRP A 8 -7.76 -0.15 -16.92
N LEU A 9 -6.93 0.52 -16.14
CA LEU A 9 -6.53 1.89 -16.39
C LEU A 9 -5.21 1.90 -17.16
N TRP A 10 -5.23 2.45 -18.37
CA TRP A 10 -4.05 2.70 -19.16
C TRP A 10 -3.65 4.17 -19.07
N ARG A 11 -2.40 4.43 -18.73
CA ARG A 11 -1.82 5.77 -18.61
C ARG A 11 -0.56 5.86 -19.48
N PRO A 12 -0.67 5.98 -20.80
CA PRO A 12 0.46 5.90 -21.74
C PRO A 12 1.50 7.02 -21.58
N LEU A 13 1.09 8.16 -21.01
CA LEU A 13 1.95 9.34 -20.83
C LEU A 13 2.53 9.46 -19.42
N LEU A 14 2.46 8.39 -18.61
CA LEU A 14 2.92 8.45 -17.22
C LEU A 14 4.42 8.77 -17.10
N ASP A 15 5.23 8.27 -18.03
CA ASP A 15 6.68 8.45 -18.06
C ASP A 15 7.13 9.72 -18.81
N VAL A 16 6.18 10.48 -19.39
CA VAL A 16 6.47 11.72 -20.10
C VAL A 16 6.42 12.91 -19.13
N PRO A 17 7.50 13.67 -18.97
CA PRO A 17 7.50 14.86 -18.13
C PRO A 17 6.44 15.89 -18.58
N ARG A 18 5.74 16.49 -17.60
CA ARG A 18 4.68 17.48 -17.90
C ARG A 18 5.16 18.62 -18.81
N MET A 19 6.39 19.08 -18.63
CA MET A 19 6.96 20.14 -19.47
C MET A 19 7.04 19.75 -20.95
N GLN A 20 7.35 18.50 -21.26
CA GLN A 20 7.34 18.00 -22.63
C GLN A 20 5.91 17.95 -23.21
N LEU A 21 4.94 17.53 -22.39
CA LEU A 21 3.53 17.53 -22.81
C LEU A 21 3.03 18.95 -23.09
N LEU A 22 3.38 19.92 -22.24
CA LEU A 22 3.03 21.31 -22.46
C LEU A 22 3.71 21.89 -23.73
N ALA A 23 4.96 21.56 -23.95
CA ALA A 23 5.69 22.00 -25.15
C ALA A 23 5.05 21.43 -26.43
N ILE A 24 4.63 20.17 -26.43
CA ILE A 24 3.90 19.54 -27.54
C ILE A 24 2.55 20.23 -27.74
N ALA A 25 1.78 20.42 -26.67
CA ALA A 25 0.47 21.06 -26.75
C ALA A 25 0.55 22.48 -27.30
N GLN A 26 1.56 23.26 -26.89
CA GLN A 26 1.81 24.60 -27.41
C GLN A 26 2.20 24.58 -28.89
N ARG A 27 3.13 23.68 -29.27
CA ARG A 27 3.58 23.53 -30.67
C ARG A 27 2.43 23.18 -31.60
N ASP A 28 1.53 22.29 -31.16
CA ASP A 28 0.44 21.77 -31.97
C ASP A 28 -0.86 22.63 -31.82
N GLY A 29 -0.80 23.78 -31.13
CA GLY A 29 -1.91 24.71 -30.97
C GLY A 29 -3.10 24.14 -30.18
N LEU A 30 -2.87 23.12 -29.32
CA LEU A 30 -3.91 22.51 -28.52
C LEU A 30 -4.38 23.49 -27.43
N GLN A 31 -5.69 23.60 -27.27
CA GLN A 31 -6.27 24.35 -26.16
C GLN A 31 -6.54 23.40 -25.00
N TRP A 32 -6.24 23.85 -23.78
CA TRP A 32 -6.54 23.11 -22.55
C TRP A 32 -7.11 24.03 -21.49
N ILE A 33 -7.82 23.43 -20.54
CA ILE A 33 -8.35 24.15 -19.38
C ILE A 33 -7.43 23.87 -18.21
N ASP A 34 -6.94 24.91 -17.53
CA ASP A 34 -6.27 24.77 -16.24
C ASP A 34 -7.33 24.65 -15.14
N ASP A 35 -7.42 23.45 -14.54
CA ASP A 35 -8.30 23.19 -13.43
C ASP A 35 -7.73 23.87 -12.16
N PRO A 36 -8.47 24.82 -11.53
CA PRO A 36 -8.03 25.51 -10.32
C PRO A 36 -7.68 24.57 -9.17
N SER A 37 -8.32 23.39 -9.10
CA SER A 37 -8.03 22.39 -8.07
C SER A 37 -6.60 21.86 -8.12
N ASN A 38 -5.88 21.98 -9.25
CA ASN A 38 -4.47 21.59 -9.36
C ASN A 38 -3.52 22.48 -8.53
N ALA A 39 -3.96 23.67 -8.16
CA ALA A 39 -3.20 24.60 -7.30
C ALA A 39 -3.52 24.41 -5.81
N ASP A 40 -4.61 23.73 -5.47
CA ASP A 40 -5.07 23.57 -4.09
C ASP A 40 -4.11 22.66 -3.30
N ALA A 41 -3.41 23.25 -2.33
CA ALA A 41 -2.48 22.56 -1.45
C ALA A 41 -3.16 21.71 -0.35
N ALA A 42 -4.49 21.76 -0.20
CA ALA A 42 -5.23 20.86 0.69
C ALA A 42 -5.11 19.39 0.24
N PHE A 43 -4.87 19.17 -1.05
CA PHE A 43 -4.59 17.83 -1.55
C PHE A 43 -3.10 17.49 -1.41
N ASP A 44 -2.77 16.41 -0.68
CA ASP A 44 -1.39 15.94 -0.45
C ASP A 44 -0.54 15.86 -1.73
N ARG A 45 -1.14 15.39 -2.83
CA ARG A 45 -0.49 15.31 -4.13
C ARG A 45 -0.02 16.68 -4.65
N ASN A 46 -0.86 17.70 -4.51
CA ASN A 46 -0.56 19.05 -4.95
C ASN A 46 0.46 19.70 -4.00
N PHE A 47 0.31 19.50 -2.70
CA PHE A 47 1.27 19.95 -1.69
C PHE A 47 2.67 19.39 -1.98
N LEU A 48 2.79 18.08 -2.17
CA LEU A 48 4.05 17.43 -2.51
C LEU A 48 4.66 17.99 -3.80
N ARG A 49 3.85 18.13 -4.85
CA ARG A 49 4.31 18.62 -6.16
C ARG A 49 4.74 20.07 -6.11
N ASN A 50 3.95 20.93 -5.45
CA ASN A 50 4.09 22.37 -5.56
C ASN A 50 4.94 22.97 -4.44
N ARG A 51 5.12 22.26 -3.31
CA ARG A 51 5.86 22.75 -2.14
C ARG A 51 7.09 21.91 -1.82
N VAL A 52 6.93 20.59 -1.71
CA VAL A 52 8.02 19.72 -1.21
C VAL A 52 9.03 19.38 -2.30
N LEU A 53 8.59 18.92 -3.46
CA LEU A 53 9.49 18.53 -4.54
C LEU A 53 10.37 19.67 -5.06
N PRO A 54 9.95 20.93 -5.16
CA PRO A 54 10.84 22.03 -5.52
C PRO A 54 12.00 22.19 -4.52
N ILE A 55 11.73 22.21 -3.22
CA ILE A 55 12.76 22.32 -2.18
C ILE A 55 13.76 21.17 -2.27
N LEU A 56 13.27 19.95 -2.46
CA LEU A 56 14.16 18.78 -2.63
C LEU A 56 15.04 18.92 -3.87
N ARG A 57 14.51 19.44 -4.98
CA ARG A 57 15.26 19.63 -6.24
C ARG A 57 16.33 20.68 -6.16
N GLU A 58 16.19 21.71 -5.33
CA GLU A 58 17.24 22.71 -5.11
C GLU A 58 18.54 22.06 -4.62
N ARG A 59 18.44 21.10 -3.71
CA ARG A 59 19.59 20.39 -3.14
C ARG A 59 19.96 19.12 -3.91
N TRP A 60 18.93 18.41 -4.41
CA TRP A 60 19.05 17.14 -5.13
C TRP A 60 18.22 17.19 -6.43
N PRO A 61 18.79 17.66 -7.54
CA PRO A 61 18.05 17.83 -8.81
C PRO A 61 17.35 16.56 -9.28
N GLN A 62 17.88 15.37 -8.94
CA GLN A 62 17.33 14.06 -9.32
C GLN A 62 16.40 13.44 -8.27
N ALA A 63 16.00 14.19 -7.23
CA ALA A 63 15.19 13.64 -6.13
C ALA A 63 13.92 12.91 -6.62
N ALA A 64 13.17 13.53 -7.53
CA ALA A 64 11.94 12.95 -8.06
C ALA A 64 12.19 11.63 -8.83
N ALA A 65 13.26 11.59 -9.64
CA ALA A 65 13.66 10.39 -10.38
C ALA A 65 14.14 9.28 -9.41
N GLY A 66 14.89 9.65 -8.37
CA GLY A 66 15.33 8.73 -7.33
C GLY A 66 14.17 8.09 -6.59
N LEU A 67 13.19 8.90 -6.16
CA LEU A 67 11.96 8.41 -5.50
C LEU A 67 11.15 7.49 -6.42
N ALA A 68 10.96 7.87 -7.68
CA ALA A 68 10.25 7.05 -8.66
C ALA A 68 10.96 5.70 -8.88
N ARG A 69 12.29 5.70 -9.02
CA ARG A 69 13.08 4.47 -9.15
C ARG A 69 12.97 3.57 -7.92
N SER A 70 13.06 4.13 -6.72
CA SER A 70 12.88 3.38 -5.47
C SER A 70 11.50 2.73 -5.40
N ALA A 71 10.45 3.47 -5.77
CA ALA A 71 9.09 2.94 -5.81
C ALA A 71 8.96 1.78 -6.82
N THR A 72 9.56 1.91 -8.01
CA THR A 72 9.58 0.84 -9.03
C THR A 72 10.29 -0.40 -8.52
N LEU A 73 11.47 -0.27 -7.92
CA LEU A 73 12.23 -1.40 -7.38
C LEU A 73 11.48 -2.09 -6.24
N SER A 74 10.81 -1.31 -5.38
CA SER A 74 9.99 -1.85 -4.30
C SER A 74 8.78 -2.62 -4.84
N ALA A 75 8.14 -2.13 -5.90
CA ALA A 75 7.03 -2.84 -6.55
C ALA A 75 7.50 -4.17 -7.16
N GLN A 76 8.63 -4.16 -7.89
CA GLN A 76 9.22 -5.37 -8.45
C GLN A 76 9.57 -6.41 -7.37
N ALA A 77 10.14 -5.96 -6.25
CA ALA A 77 10.43 -6.85 -5.12
C ALA A 77 9.14 -7.44 -4.51
N ALA A 78 8.08 -6.64 -4.39
CA ALA A 78 6.77 -7.11 -3.93
C ALA A 78 6.17 -8.17 -4.87
N ASP A 79 6.24 -7.96 -6.18
CA ASP A 79 5.75 -8.91 -7.19
C ASP A 79 6.46 -10.26 -7.10
N LEU A 80 7.79 -10.25 -6.91
CA LEU A 80 8.58 -11.49 -6.74
C LEU A 80 8.18 -12.29 -5.50
N LEU A 81 7.73 -11.62 -4.44
CA LEU A 81 7.32 -12.25 -3.18
C LEU A 81 5.86 -12.68 -3.16
N GLN A 82 5.06 -12.23 -4.12
CA GLN A 82 3.60 -12.43 -4.16
C GLN A 82 3.21 -13.92 -4.09
N ALA A 83 3.90 -14.77 -4.85
CA ALA A 83 3.59 -16.21 -4.87
C ALA A 83 3.82 -16.86 -3.49
N GLU A 84 4.90 -16.48 -2.82
CA GLU A 84 5.22 -16.96 -1.46
C GLU A 84 4.21 -16.45 -0.42
N ASP A 85 3.79 -15.20 -0.53
CA ASP A 85 2.82 -14.60 0.38
C ASP A 85 1.45 -15.27 0.21
N THR A 86 1.02 -15.53 -1.03
CA THR A 86 -0.21 -16.27 -1.32
C THR A 86 -0.18 -17.68 -0.75
N ALA A 87 0.93 -18.41 -0.92
CA ALA A 87 1.10 -19.74 -0.33
C ALA A 87 1.09 -19.68 1.22
N GLY A 88 1.77 -18.67 1.81
CA GLY A 88 1.79 -18.47 3.25
C GLY A 88 0.41 -18.14 3.83
N LEU A 89 -0.39 -17.33 3.11
CA LEU A 89 -1.76 -17.02 3.49
C LEU A 89 -2.64 -18.27 3.40
N ALA A 90 -2.57 -19.01 2.31
CA ALA A 90 -3.34 -20.26 2.14
C ALA A 90 -3.04 -21.27 3.26
N ALA A 91 -1.77 -21.41 3.65
CA ALA A 91 -1.37 -22.31 4.73
C ALA A 91 -1.94 -21.89 6.11
N ALA A 92 -2.08 -20.59 6.36
CA ALA A 92 -2.61 -20.09 7.63
C ALA A 92 -4.14 -19.96 7.63
N ARG A 93 -4.76 -19.88 6.48
CA ARG A 93 -6.20 -19.61 6.34
C ARG A 93 -7.07 -20.76 6.86
N LEU A 94 -8.02 -20.46 7.74
CA LEU A 94 -9.11 -21.34 8.11
C LEU A 94 -10.35 -21.05 7.25
N ASP A 95 -10.67 -19.75 7.10
CA ASP A 95 -11.71 -19.23 6.20
C ASP A 95 -11.37 -17.76 5.82
N ALA A 96 -12.32 -17.05 5.22
CA ALA A 96 -12.09 -15.67 4.80
C ALA A 96 -11.65 -14.76 5.95
N HIS A 97 -12.34 -14.85 7.10
CA HIS A 97 -12.17 -13.96 8.25
C HIS A 97 -11.27 -14.52 9.35
N ARG A 98 -10.71 -15.74 9.19
CA ARG A 98 -9.95 -16.39 10.25
C ARG A 98 -8.63 -17.00 9.76
N LEU A 99 -7.55 -16.68 10.49
CA LEU A 99 -6.23 -17.29 10.29
C LEU A 99 -5.80 -18.08 11.53
N ARG A 100 -5.11 -19.20 11.33
CA ARG A 100 -4.50 -20.02 12.38
C ARG A 100 -3.20 -19.39 12.84
N VAL A 101 -3.09 -19.11 14.13
CA VAL A 101 -1.90 -18.47 14.74
C VAL A 101 -0.67 -19.38 14.69
N ASP A 102 -0.83 -20.68 14.92
CA ASP A 102 0.25 -21.66 14.84
C ASP A 102 0.90 -21.71 13.46
N ALA A 103 0.10 -21.71 12.40
CA ALA A 103 0.58 -21.68 11.03
C ALA A 103 1.25 -20.34 10.66
N LEU A 104 0.78 -19.23 11.21
CA LEU A 104 1.46 -17.94 11.05
C LEU A 104 2.83 -17.95 11.76
N LEU A 105 2.91 -18.49 12.97
CA LEU A 105 4.16 -18.55 13.74
C LEU A 105 5.24 -19.42 13.10
N GLN A 106 4.90 -20.37 12.24
CA GLN A 106 5.85 -21.13 11.44
C GLN A 106 6.53 -20.31 10.33
N GLN A 107 6.00 -19.13 10.02
CA GLN A 107 6.54 -18.27 8.98
C GLN A 107 7.50 -17.21 9.56
N PRO A 108 8.53 -16.77 8.83
CA PRO A 108 9.37 -15.64 9.21
C PRO A 108 8.55 -14.37 9.46
N ALA A 109 8.93 -13.54 10.44
CA ALA A 109 8.19 -12.30 10.79
C ALA A 109 7.94 -11.38 9.58
N ALA A 110 8.95 -11.23 8.71
CA ALA A 110 8.82 -10.40 7.50
C ALA A 110 7.74 -10.94 6.53
N ARG A 111 7.58 -12.28 6.43
CA ARG A 111 6.52 -12.89 5.63
C ARG A 111 5.17 -12.72 6.30
N ARG A 112 5.07 -12.95 7.62
CA ARG A 112 3.81 -12.76 8.36
C ARG A 112 3.23 -11.37 8.15
N ALA A 113 4.06 -10.33 8.20
CA ALA A 113 3.63 -8.96 7.97
C ALA A 113 2.99 -8.74 6.58
N ARG A 114 3.54 -9.41 5.54
CA ARG A 114 2.97 -9.34 4.17
C ARG A 114 1.69 -10.16 4.07
N VAL A 115 1.70 -11.38 4.60
CA VAL A 115 0.52 -12.26 4.65
C VAL A 115 -0.65 -11.58 5.36
N LEU A 116 -0.42 -10.91 6.49
CA LEU A 116 -1.46 -10.16 7.20
C LEU A 116 -2.00 -9.00 6.36
N ARG A 117 -1.14 -8.25 5.66
CA ARG A 117 -1.60 -7.18 4.75
C ARG A 117 -2.41 -7.72 3.57
N GLN A 118 -1.97 -8.82 2.97
CA GLN A 118 -2.71 -9.48 1.90
C GLN A 118 -4.08 -9.96 2.38
N TRP A 119 -4.15 -10.61 3.54
CA TRP A 119 -5.40 -11.06 4.15
C TRP A 119 -6.40 -9.91 4.35
N ILE A 120 -5.95 -8.79 4.95
CA ILE A 120 -6.77 -7.60 5.18
C ILE A 120 -7.24 -6.98 3.86
N ALA A 121 -6.37 -6.96 2.83
CA ALA A 121 -6.74 -6.45 1.51
C ALA A 121 -7.79 -7.34 0.82
N GLU A 122 -7.71 -8.67 0.95
CA GLU A 122 -8.69 -9.60 0.38
C GLU A 122 -10.07 -9.49 1.06
N LEU A 123 -10.11 -9.03 2.32
CA LEU A 123 -11.34 -8.71 3.04
C LEU A 123 -11.91 -7.32 2.69
N GLU A 124 -11.26 -6.59 1.80
CA GLU A 124 -11.62 -5.20 1.44
C GLU A 124 -11.65 -4.24 2.65
N LEU A 125 -10.94 -4.58 3.73
CA LEU A 125 -10.80 -3.74 4.91
C LEU A 125 -9.77 -2.62 4.67
N PRO A 126 -9.83 -1.52 5.45
CA PRO A 126 -8.82 -0.46 5.38
C PRO A 126 -7.39 -1.02 5.55
N PRO A 127 -6.39 -0.49 4.84
CA PRO A 127 -5.02 -0.98 4.90
C PRO A 127 -4.50 -1.05 6.34
N LEU A 128 -3.95 -2.20 6.74
CA LEU A 128 -3.40 -2.43 8.07
C LEU A 128 -2.15 -1.57 8.28
N PRO A 129 -2.15 -0.64 9.25
CA PRO A 129 -1.01 0.25 9.50
C PRO A 129 0.18 -0.51 10.10
N GLY A 130 1.38 0.08 10.01
CA GLY A 130 2.59 -0.50 10.61
C GLY A 130 2.46 -0.76 12.11
N ALA A 131 1.79 0.16 12.85
CA ALA A 131 1.48 -0.01 14.27
C ALA A 131 0.61 -1.25 14.52
N GLY A 132 -0.36 -1.54 13.63
CA GLY A 132 -1.19 -2.74 13.70
C GLY A 132 -0.38 -4.02 13.52
N ILE A 133 0.53 -4.05 12.55
CA ILE A 133 1.45 -5.19 12.39
C ILE A 133 2.28 -5.41 13.66
N ALA A 134 2.89 -4.34 14.20
CA ALA A 134 3.70 -4.43 15.42
C ALA A 134 2.88 -4.91 16.62
N TYR A 135 1.63 -4.47 16.74
CA TYR A 135 0.72 -4.90 17.81
C TYR A 135 0.34 -6.38 17.66
N ILE A 136 -0.01 -6.82 16.45
CA ILE A 136 -0.32 -8.22 16.19
C ILE A 136 0.88 -9.10 16.55
N GLU A 137 2.09 -8.77 16.09
CA GLU A 137 3.31 -9.52 16.36
C GLU A 137 3.65 -9.58 17.86
N SER A 138 3.55 -8.45 18.57
CA SER A 138 4.00 -8.35 19.97
C SER A 138 2.93 -8.70 21.00
N LYS A 139 1.65 -8.59 20.67
CA LYS A 139 0.54 -8.75 21.60
C LYS A 139 -0.44 -9.87 21.22
N LEU A 140 -0.86 -9.95 19.96
CA LEU A 140 -1.87 -10.94 19.57
C LEU A 140 -1.24 -12.32 19.33
N LEU A 141 -0.15 -12.44 18.56
CA LEU A 141 0.45 -13.75 18.27
C LEU A 141 1.00 -14.46 19.51
N PRO A 142 1.68 -13.80 20.48
CA PRO A 142 2.19 -14.48 21.67
C PRO A 142 1.14 -14.65 22.77
N ALA A 143 -0.04 -14.03 22.71
CA ALA A 143 -1.05 -14.14 23.75
C ALA A 143 -1.38 -15.59 24.06
N ARG A 144 -1.62 -15.92 25.33
CA ARG A 144 -2.04 -17.25 25.78
C ARG A 144 -3.47 -17.18 26.34
N GLY A 145 -4.28 -18.21 26.08
CA GLY A 145 -5.64 -18.32 26.61
C GLY A 145 -6.65 -17.41 25.88
N ASP A 146 -7.72 -17.07 26.57
CA ASP A 146 -8.87 -16.30 26.08
C ASP A 146 -8.67 -14.77 26.23
N ALA A 147 -7.44 -14.29 26.12
CA ALA A 147 -7.16 -12.87 26.17
C ALA A 147 -7.91 -12.16 25.02
N GLN A 148 -8.84 -11.27 25.36
CA GLN A 148 -9.62 -10.46 24.41
C GLN A 148 -8.77 -9.31 23.85
N ALA A 149 -7.50 -9.56 23.53
CA ALA A 149 -6.65 -8.55 22.95
C ALA A 149 -7.11 -8.31 21.49
N CYS A 150 -7.38 -7.04 21.15
CA CYS A 150 -7.76 -6.63 19.80
C CYS A 150 -6.96 -5.38 19.39
N PHE A 151 -6.83 -5.18 18.09
CA PHE A 151 -6.33 -3.97 17.49
C PHE A 151 -7.40 -3.42 16.55
N GLU A 152 -7.74 -2.13 16.73
CA GLU A 152 -8.76 -1.44 15.95
C GLU A 152 -8.14 -0.31 15.14
N TRP A 153 -8.58 -0.13 13.89
CA TRP A 153 -8.16 0.98 13.03
C TRP A 153 -9.23 1.28 11.97
N ALA A 154 -9.49 2.55 11.71
CA ALA A 154 -10.38 3.01 10.63
C ALA A 154 -11.71 2.23 10.49
N GLY A 155 -12.29 1.78 11.60
CA GLY A 155 -13.54 1.00 11.63
C GLY A 155 -13.38 -0.50 11.45
N ALA A 156 -12.16 -1.00 11.24
CA ALA A 156 -11.83 -2.41 11.19
C ALA A 156 -11.15 -2.88 12.48
N ARG A 157 -11.15 -4.19 12.74
CA ARG A 157 -10.47 -4.78 13.89
C ARG A 157 -9.86 -6.13 13.59
N VAL A 158 -8.78 -6.46 14.31
CA VAL A 158 -8.23 -7.81 14.40
C VAL A 158 -8.16 -8.22 15.86
N GLN A 159 -8.66 -9.39 16.19
CA GLN A 159 -8.63 -9.93 17.54
C GLN A 159 -8.13 -11.38 17.55
N ARG A 160 -7.52 -11.80 18.64
CA ARG A 160 -7.18 -13.20 18.86
C ARG A 160 -8.20 -13.88 19.74
N TRP A 161 -8.64 -15.06 19.31
CA TRP A 161 -9.50 -15.93 20.11
C TRP A 161 -9.25 -17.40 19.78
N ARG A 162 -9.04 -18.22 20.80
CA ARG A 162 -8.84 -19.69 20.70
C ARG A 162 -7.82 -20.12 19.63
N GLY A 163 -6.67 -19.45 19.58
CA GLY A 163 -5.60 -19.79 18.64
C GLY A 163 -5.81 -19.30 17.20
N LEU A 164 -6.86 -18.49 16.97
CA LEU A 164 -7.18 -17.90 15.70
C LEU A 164 -7.05 -16.37 15.75
N LEU A 165 -6.65 -15.73 14.64
CA LEU A 165 -6.88 -14.32 14.39
C LEU A 165 -8.21 -14.18 13.64
N HIS A 166 -9.02 -13.24 14.06
CA HIS A 166 -10.30 -12.86 13.44
C HIS A 166 -10.22 -11.43 12.97
N ALA A 167 -10.63 -11.13 11.73
CA ALA A 167 -10.73 -9.78 11.19
C ALA A 167 -12.13 -9.45 10.68
N GLY A 168 -12.52 -8.18 10.88
CA GLY A 168 -13.80 -7.66 10.43
C GLY A 168 -14.01 -6.20 10.79
#